data_121695962e7b61daeff6ad3c0a29fb0e
#
_entry.id   121695962e7b61daeff6ad3c0a29fb0e
#
_cell.length_a   1.000
_cell.length_b   1.000
_cell.length_c   1.000
_cell.angle_alpha   90.00
_cell.angle_beta   90.00
_cell.angle_gamma   90.00
#
_symmetry.space_group_name_H-M   'P 1'
#
loop_
_entity.id
_entity.type
_entity.pdbx_description
1 polymer ?
#
loop_
_entity_poly.entity_id
_entity_poly.type
_entity_poly.pdbx_seq_one_letter_code
_entity_poly.pdbx_strand_id
1 'polypeptide(L)'
;MRIAWDLFVHDSQLRWLGPEKGVEHMAIGAVLSALWDIKAKRAGKPLWLLLGEMEPEELVSTLDFRYMTDALRPEEAVAILKEGQKGKAERIKHLLEVGYPGYSTAPGWLGYSDEKMVALAKEETQVKGFKQIKLKVGQNINDDLRRLSKAREAIGPDVRLAVDANQVWDVPTAIDWINKFHDFDLAWVEEPTSPDDVIGHATIARAINPIKVATGEQMQSRILYKQYLQANAFGIMQIDATRVAGPQEIVLEYLLAKKFNKPVCPHAGGVGLCEAVCHFAMFDYVAVSGTMDGRMIEYVDNQHEHFVHPTEIKDGNYVAPTAPGNGTEMTLETAEKYLYRG
;
A
#
# COMPACT_ATOMS: atom_id res chain seq x y z
N MET A 1 22.00 1.54 8.48
CA MET A 1 20.79 2.20 7.94
C MET A 1 20.44 3.49 8.67
N ARG A 2 20.45 3.51 10.01
CA ARG A 2 20.13 4.74 10.78
C ARG A 2 21.00 5.94 10.41
N ILE A 3 22.33 5.77 10.32
CA ILE A 3 23.26 6.84 9.92
C ILE A 3 22.90 7.44 8.56
N ALA A 4 22.53 6.62 7.57
CA ALA A 4 22.11 7.12 6.27
C ALA A 4 20.79 7.92 6.35
N TRP A 5 19.84 7.47 7.15
CA TRP A 5 18.62 8.23 7.44
C TRP A 5 18.93 9.61 8.04
N ASP A 6 19.72 9.63 9.13
CA ASP A 6 20.03 10.87 9.83
C ASP A 6 20.78 11.88 8.92
N LEU A 7 21.65 11.38 8.04
CA LEU A 7 22.39 12.20 7.09
C LEU A 7 21.47 12.92 6.09
N PHE A 8 20.45 12.21 5.58
CA PHE A 8 19.56 12.78 4.56
C PHE A 8 18.36 13.50 5.16
N VAL A 9 17.64 12.89 6.08
CA VAL A 9 16.36 13.43 6.59
C VAL A 9 16.58 14.55 7.59
N HIS A 10 17.70 14.54 8.35
CA HIS A 10 17.99 15.55 9.36
C HIS A 10 18.90 16.69 8.86
N ASP A 11 19.24 16.72 7.57
CA ASP A 11 20.02 17.82 7.02
C ASP A 11 19.27 19.15 7.16
N SER A 12 19.96 20.15 7.71
CA SER A 12 19.34 21.44 8.02
C SER A 12 18.96 22.25 6.78
N GLN A 13 19.64 22.00 5.64
CA GLN A 13 19.35 22.71 4.39
C GLN A 13 18.13 22.13 3.70
N LEU A 14 17.99 20.80 3.70
CA LEU A 14 16.80 20.13 3.16
C LEU A 14 15.52 20.57 3.88
N ARG A 15 15.61 20.84 5.18
CA ARG A 15 14.46 21.32 5.97
C ARG A 15 13.86 22.65 5.46
N TRP A 16 14.62 23.49 4.77
CA TRP A 16 14.11 24.72 4.16
C TRP A 16 13.32 24.46 2.88
N LEU A 17 13.60 23.38 2.18
CA LEU A 17 12.94 23.01 0.92
C LEU A 17 11.62 22.27 1.15
N GLY A 18 11.40 21.68 2.29
CA GLY A 18 10.19 20.96 2.65
C GLY A 18 10.51 19.73 3.49
N PRO A 19 10.60 19.87 4.81
CA PRO A 19 11.06 18.79 5.68
C PRO A 19 10.10 17.60 5.63
N GLU A 20 10.67 16.42 5.42
CA GLU A 20 9.99 15.14 5.53
C GLU A 20 8.70 15.06 4.68
N LYS A 21 8.71 15.64 3.47
CA LYS A 21 7.61 15.61 2.52
C LYS A 21 8.03 15.99 1.10
N GLY A 22 7.14 15.69 0.15
CA GLY A 22 7.28 16.12 -1.23
C GLY A 22 8.42 15.42 -1.98
N VAL A 23 8.84 16.02 -3.08
CA VAL A 23 9.79 15.45 -4.03
C VAL A 23 11.13 15.11 -3.39
N GLU A 24 11.61 15.92 -2.45
CA GLU A 24 12.86 15.65 -1.74
C GLU A 24 12.78 14.37 -0.89
N HIS A 25 11.68 14.21 -0.16
CA HIS A 25 11.47 13.05 0.69
C HIS A 25 11.37 11.78 -0.16
N MET A 26 10.73 11.86 -1.32
CA MET A 26 10.70 10.79 -2.32
C MET A 26 12.09 10.47 -2.87
N ALA A 27 12.91 11.49 -3.18
CA ALA A 27 14.29 11.29 -3.64
C ALA A 27 15.16 10.62 -2.58
N ILE A 28 15.02 11.03 -1.31
CA ILE A 28 15.65 10.36 -0.17
C ILE A 28 15.19 8.90 -0.09
N GLY A 29 13.90 8.66 -0.25
CA GLY A 29 13.30 7.32 -0.29
C GLY A 29 13.93 6.41 -1.33
N ALA A 30 14.18 6.92 -2.54
CA ALA A 30 14.85 6.16 -3.61
C ALA A 30 16.27 5.74 -3.21
N VAL A 31 17.06 6.65 -2.61
CA VAL A 31 18.41 6.33 -2.14
C VAL A 31 18.40 5.32 -0.98
N LEU A 32 17.52 5.52 0.00
CA LEU A 32 17.41 4.59 1.12
C LEU A 32 16.91 3.21 0.68
N SER A 33 15.98 3.14 -0.29
CA SER A 33 15.53 1.88 -0.89
C SER A 33 16.67 1.13 -1.57
N ALA A 34 17.53 1.84 -2.31
CA ALA A 34 18.73 1.24 -2.92
C ALA A 34 19.71 0.70 -1.87
N LEU A 35 19.89 1.38 -0.74
CA LEU A 35 20.74 0.90 0.34
C LEU A 35 20.18 -0.37 1.01
N TRP A 36 18.86 -0.45 1.18
CA TRP A 36 18.21 -1.65 1.68
C TRP A 36 18.26 -2.80 0.68
N ASP A 37 18.13 -2.52 -0.62
CA ASP A 37 18.32 -3.51 -1.68
C ASP A 37 19.72 -4.12 -1.62
N ILE A 38 20.76 -3.29 -1.53
CA ILE A 38 22.15 -3.75 -1.36
C ILE A 38 22.30 -4.59 -0.09
N LYS A 39 21.69 -4.19 1.05
CA LYS A 39 21.74 -4.97 2.30
C LYS A 39 21.08 -6.34 2.10
N ALA A 40 19.92 -6.40 1.44
CA ALA A 40 19.19 -7.63 1.16
C ALA A 40 19.96 -8.55 0.20
N LYS A 41 20.51 -8.02 -0.89
CA LYS A 41 21.37 -8.76 -1.84
C LYS A 41 22.61 -9.33 -1.18
N ARG A 42 23.28 -8.56 -0.33
CA ARG A 42 24.46 -9.05 0.43
C ARG A 42 24.13 -10.14 1.45
N ALA A 43 22.91 -10.10 2.00
CA ALA A 43 22.41 -11.14 2.89
C ALA A 43 21.90 -12.39 2.14
N GLY A 44 21.82 -12.34 0.81
CA GLY A 44 21.25 -13.42 -0.01
C GLY A 44 19.75 -13.64 0.19
N LYS A 45 19.00 -12.59 0.57
CA LYS A 45 17.59 -12.70 0.97
C LYS A 45 16.72 -11.67 0.27
N PRO A 46 15.44 -12.01 -0.07
CA PRO A 46 14.47 -10.99 -0.44
C PRO A 46 14.22 -10.05 0.74
N LEU A 47 13.89 -8.79 0.46
CA LEU A 47 13.79 -7.75 1.50
C LEU A 47 12.77 -8.10 2.59
N TRP A 48 11.62 -8.69 2.23
CA TRP A 48 10.61 -9.09 3.23
C TRP A 48 11.14 -10.09 4.27
N LEU A 49 11.95 -11.05 3.82
CA LEU A 49 12.54 -12.07 4.67
C LEU A 49 13.68 -11.47 5.51
N LEU A 50 14.54 -10.63 4.92
CA LEU A 50 15.55 -9.90 5.66
C LEU A 50 14.95 -9.12 6.81
N LEU A 51 13.92 -8.29 6.55
CA LEU A 51 13.24 -7.50 7.57
C LEU A 51 12.57 -8.39 8.63
N GLY A 52 11.92 -9.48 8.19
CA GLY A 52 11.24 -10.43 9.08
C GLY A 52 12.18 -11.21 10.00
N GLU A 53 13.44 -11.41 9.60
CA GLU A 53 14.45 -12.16 10.36
C GLU A 53 15.39 -11.28 11.22
N MET A 54 15.36 -9.96 11.02
CA MET A 54 16.11 -9.05 11.90
C MET A 54 15.61 -9.16 13.34
N GLU A 55 16.55 -9.08 14.29
CA GLU A 55 16.18 -8.99 15.70
C GLU A 55 15.36 -7.70 15.95
N PRO A 56 14.31 -7.75 16.78
CA PRO A 56 13.44 -6.60 17.04
C PRO A 56 14.18 -5.33 17.42
N GLU A 57 15.17 -5.42 18.29
CA GLU A 57 15.98 -4.29 18.74
C GLU A 57 16.87 -3.74 17.60
N GLU A 58 17.42 -4.62 16.76
CA GLU A 58 18.21 -4.22 15.60
C GLU A 58 17.34 -3.45 14.61
N LEU A 59 16.16 -3.99 14.24
CA LEU A 59 15.25 -3.34 13.31
C LEU A 59 14.79 -1.97 13.85
N VAL A 60 14.35 -1.92 15.10
CA VAL A 60 13.88 -0.67 15.74
C VAL A 60 15.01 0.37 15.83
N SER A 61 16.27 -0.03 16.01
CA SER A 61 17.41 0.88 16.01
C SER A 61 17.62 1.61 14.68
N THR A 62 17.07 1.10 13.58
CA THR A 62 17.14 1.73 12.25
C THR A 62 16.08 2.81 12.06
N LEU A 63 15.02 2.83 12.88
CA LEU A 63 13.84 3.68 12.71
C LEU A 63 14.02 5.05 13.39
N ASP A 64 13.31 6.05 12.88
CA ASP A 64 13.29 7.39 13.46
C ASP A 64 11.96 7.68 14.15
N PHE A 65 11.97 7.74 15.47
CA PHE A 65 10.80 8.04 16.31
C PHE A 65 10.62 9.53 16.59
N ARG A 66 11.40 10.40 15.93
CA ARG A 66 11.19 11.86 16.05
C ARG A 66 9.76 12.20 15.61
N TYR A 67 9.04 12.92 16.44
CA TYR A 67 7.62 13.30 16.27
C TYR A 67 6.61 12.14 16.37
N MET A 68 7.04 10.96 16.86
CA MET A 68 6.19 9.77 16.89
C MET A 68 5.85 9.28 18.29
N THR A 69 6.59 9.73 19.31
CA THR A 69 6.53 9.14 20.66
C THR A 69 5.21 9.34 21.41
N ASP A 70 4.36 10.26 20.95
CA ASP A 70 2.98 10.44 21.40
C ASP A 70 2.01 9.38 20.83
N ALA A 71 2.41 8.68 19.76
CA ALA A 71 1.63 7.64 19.10
C ALA A 71 2.27 6.25 19.17
N LEU A 72 3.60 6.16 19.03
CA LEU A 72 4.36 4.91 19.10
C LEU A 72 5.77 5.20 19.65
N ARG A 73 6.15 4.51 20.73
CA ARG A 73 7.49 4.61 21.32
C ARG A 73 8.37 3.44 20.88
N PRO A 74 9.72 3.58 20.91
CA PRO A 74 10.64 2.49 20.54
C PRO A 74 10.37 1.19 21.29
N GLU A 75 10.09 1.24 22.60
CA GLU A 75 9.84 0.06 23.43
C GLU A 75 8.57 -0.67 23.01
N GLU A 76 7.54 0.06 22.58
CA GLU A 76 6.28 -0.51 22.08
C GLU A 76 6.50 -1.16 20.71
N ALA A 77 7.30 -0.55 19.84
CA ALA A 77 7.69 -1.12 18.56
C ALA A 77 8.45 -2.46 18.74
N VAL A 78 9.41 -2.49 19.66
CA VAL A 78 10.12 -3.73 20.03
C VAL A 78 9.14 -4.79 20.56
N ALA A 79 8.19 -4.40 21.41
CA ALA A 79 7.20 -5.34 21.95
C ALA A 79 6.30 -5.94 20.86
N ILE A 80 5.85 -5.13 19.90
CA ILE A 80 5.07 -5.59 18.73
C ILE A 80 5.87 -6.62 17.93
N LEU A 81 7.13 -6.33 17.60
CA LEU A 81 7.98 -7.24 16.83
C LEU A 81 8.32 -8.52 17.60
N LYS A 82 8.51 -8.47 18.92
CA LYS A 82 8.69 -9.66 19.76
C LYS A 82 7.44 -10.54 19.77
N GLU A 83 6.26 -9.96 19.86
CA GLU A 83 5.01 -10.71 19.73
C GLU A 83 4.89 -11.35 18.34
N GLY A 84 5.31 -10.66 17.29
CA GLY A 84 5.39 -11.15 15.93
C GLY A 84 6.33 -12.34 15.71
N GLN A 85 7.24 -12.66 16.64
CA GLN A 85 8.07 -13.85 16.54
C GLN A 85 7.27 -15.16 16.71
N LYS A 86 6.14 -15.10 17.43
CA LYS A 86 5.28 -16.27 17.64
C LYS A 86 4.63 -16.70 16.32
N GLY A 87 4.83 -17.95 15.91
CA GLY A 87 4.27 -18.50 14.67
C GLY A 87 4.89 -17.93 13.39
N LYS A 88 6.07 -17.28 13.47
CA LYS A 88 6.73 -16.66 12.31
C LYS A 88 7.12 -17.72 11.25
N ALA A 89 7.65 -18.85 11.66
CA ALA A 89 8.06 -19.90 10.75
C ALA A 89 6.89 -20.45 9.92
N GLU A 90 5.75 -20.64 10.55
CA GLU A 90 4.51 -21.10 9.90
C GLU A 90 4.01 -20.05 8.89
N ARG A 91 4.08 -18.76 9.22
CA ARG A 91 3.70 -17.69 8.30
C ARG A 91 4.64 -17.57 7.10
N ILE A 92 5.94 -17.72 7.30
CA ILE A 92 6.93 -17.78 6.21
C ILE A 92 6.59 -18.96 5.28
N LYS A 93 6.36 -20.14 5.85
CA LYS A 93 5.99 -21.33 5.07
C LYS A 93 4.70 -21.08 4.28
N HIS A 94 3.68 -20.52 4.92
CA HIS A 94 2.41 -20.20 4.25
C HIS A 94 2.60 -19.23 3.08
N LEU A 95 3.40 -18.16 3.24
CA LEU A 95 3.70 -17.22 2.14
C LEU A 95 4.36 -17.92 0.96
N LEU A 96 5.33 -18.82 1.22
CA LEU A 96 6.05 -19.52 0.16
C LEU A 96 5.16 -20.54 -0.57
N GLU A 97 4.15 -21.09 0.09
CA GLU A 97 3.22 -22.09 -0.48
C GLU A 97 2.02 -21.45 -1.16
N VAL A 98 1.44 -20.40 -0.59
CA VAL A 98 0.14 -19.81 -0.99
C VAL A 98 0.29 -18.41 -1.57
N GLY A 99 1.26 -17.63 -1.10
CA GLY A 99 1.43 -16.22 -1.45
C GLY A 99 0.63 -15.27 -0.54
N TYR A 100 0.49 -14.02 -0.99
CA TYR A 100 -0.22 -12.95 -0.29
C TYR A 100 -1.39 -12.43 -1.11
N PRO A 101 -2.60 -12.24 -0.56
CA PRO A 101 -3.77 -11.88 -1.35
C PRO A 101 -3.61 -10.52 -2.04
N GLY A 102 -4.02 -10.48 -3.31
CA GLY A 102 -4.07 -9.26 -4.12
C GLY A 102 -5.50 -8.84 -4.45
N TYR A 103 -5.65 -7.60 -4.94
CA TYR A 103 -6.87 -7.15 -5.59
C TYR A 103 -6.54 -6.41 -6.89
N SER A 104 -7.45 -6.45 -7.87
CA SER A 104 -7.20 -5.89 -9.19
C SER A 104 -7.92 -4.57 -9.43
N THR A 105 -7.25 -3.65 -10.13
CA THR A 105 -7.82 -2.38 -10.62
C THR A 105 -8.08 -2.40 -12.13
N ALA A 106 -7.72 -3.49 -12.82
CA ALA A 106 -7.82 -3.60 -14.28
C ALA A 106 -9.21 -3.26 -14.85
N PRO A 107 -10.35 -3.66 -14.24
CA PRO A 107 -11.68 -3.34 -14.79
C PRO A 107 -12.12 -1.90 -14.51
N GLY A 108 -11.42 -1.19 -13.62
CA GLY A 108 -11.94 -0.01 -12.94
C GLY A 108 -11.79 1.32 -13.66
N TRP A 109 -11.02 1.42 -14.71
CA TRP A 109 -10.67 2.71 -15.32
C TRP A 109 -11.88 3.46 -15.88
N LEU A 110 -11.89 4.79 -15.69
CA LEU A 110 -12.88 5.68 -16.31
C LEU A 110 -12.70 5.67 -17.84
N GLY A 111 -13.79 5.82 -18.56
CA GLY A 111 -13.81 5.81 -20.03
C GLY A 111 -13.87 4.41 -20.66
N TYR A 112 -13.80 3.32 -19.89
CA TYR A 112 -14.11 2.00 -20.43
C TYR A 112 -15.62 1.85 -20.70
N SER A 113 -15.96 1.16 -21.81
CA SER A 113 -17.35 0.75 -22.01
C SER A 113 -17.79 -0.25 -20.95
N ASP A 114 -19.09 -0.35 -20.72
CA ASP A 114 -19.64 -1.33 -19.77
C ASP A 114 -19.25 -2.75 -20.12
N GLU A 115 -19.24 -3.10 -21.42
CA GLU A 115 -18.86 -4.43 -21.90
C GLU A 115 -17.39 -4.74 -21.56
N LYS A 116 -16.47 -3.79 -21.79
CA LYS A 116 -15.06 -3.95 -21.45
C LYS A 116 -14.86 -4.09 -19.94
N MET A 117 -15.51 -3.24 -19.15
CA MET A 117 -15.43 -3.30 -17.69
C MET A 117 -15.91 -4.65 -17.16
N VAL A 118 -17.08 -5.12 -17.63
CA VAL A 118 -17.67 -6.41 -17.22
C VAL A 118 -16.78 -7.57 -17.65
N ALA A 119 -16.24 -7.56 -18.87
CA ALA A 119 -15.35 -8.60 -19.37
C ALA A 119 -14.08 -8.70 -18.50
N LEU A 120 -13.43 -7.57 -18.23
CA LEU A 120 -12.24 -7.51 -17.35
C LEU A 120 -12.60 -7.93 -15.91
N ALA A 121 -13.73 -7.49 -15.35
CA ALA A 121 -14.13 -7.88 -14.01
C ALA A 121 -14.28 -9.41 -13.87
N LYS A 122 -14.86 -10.07 -14.87
CA LYS A 122 -14.96 -11.53 -14.92
C LYS A 122 -13.61 -12.21 -15.11
N GLU A 123 -12.76 -11.69 -15.98
CA GLU A 123 -11.42 -12.21 -16.18
C GLU A 123 -10.61 -12.18 -14.89
N GLU A 124 -10.56 -11.02 -14.23
CA GLU A 124 -9.80 -10.84 -12.99
C GLU A 124 -10.30 -11.74 -11.86
N THR A 125 -11.62 -11.89 -11.72
CA THR A 125 -12.19 -12.63 -10.58
C THR A 125 -12.39 -14.13 -10.83
N GLN A 126 -12.77 -14.53 -12.04
CA GLN A 126 -13.11 -15.92 -12.36
C GLN A 126 -11.93 -16.69 -12.97
N VAL A 127 -11.02 -15.99 -13.68
CA VAL A 127 -9.86 -16.64 -14.33
C VAL A 127 -8.60 -16.43 -13.51
N LYS A 128 -8.26 -15.17 -13.14
CA LYS A 128 -7.07 -14.86 -12.35
C LYS A 128 -7.25 -15.08 -10.84
N GLY A 129 -8.49 -15.22 -10.36
CA GLY A 129 -8.83 -15.63 -9.00
C GLY A 129 -8.84 -14.50 -7.95
N PHE A 130 -8.75 -13.24 -8.35
CA PHE A 130 -8.83 -12.12 -7.40
C PHE A 130 -10.15 -12.09 -6.63
N LYS A 131 -10.09 -11.84 -5.33
CA LYS A 131 -11.26 -11.79 -4.43
C LYS A 131 -11.79 -10.39 -4.20
N GLN A 132 -11.18 -9.40 -4.85
CA GLN A 132 -11.62 -8.02 -4.85
C GLN A 132 -11.20 -7.31 -6.13
N ILE A 133 -12.06 -6.39 -6.58
CA ILE A 133 -11.74 -5.41 -7.63
C ILE A 133 -12.01 -3.99 -7.13
N LYS A 134 -11.40 -2.99 -7.81
CA LYS A 134 -11.58 -1.57 -7.51
C LYS A 134 -11.98 -0.81 -8.80
N LEU A 135 -12.99 0.05 -8.70
CA LEU A 135 -13.44 0.91 -9.80
C LEU A 135 -13.19 2.38 -9.49
N LYS A 136 -12.77 3.15 -10.50
CA LYS A 136 -12.73 4.61 -10.41
C LYS A 136 -14.12 5.19 -10.48
N VAL A 137 -14.41 6.21 -9.65
CA VAL A 137 -15.69 6.93 -9.55
C VAL A 137 -15.45 8.44 -9.43
N GLY A 138 -16.52 9.23 -9.42
CA GLY A 138 -16.46 10.63 -9.03
C GLY A 138 -16.64 11.64 -10.18
N GLN A 139 -16.80 11.19 -11.43
CA GLN A 139 -17.07 12.10 -12.55
C GLN A 139 -18.57 12.37 -12.77
N ASN A 140 -19.39 11.33 -12.66
CA ASN A 140 -20.84 11.42 -12.85
C ASN A 140 -21.55 10.38 -12.02
N ILE A 141 -22.41 10.81 -11.09
CA ILE A 141 -23.09 9.93 -10.15
C ILE A 141 -23.94 8.86 -10.83
N ASN A 142 -24.65 9.19 -11.92
CA ASN A 142 -25.50 8.22 -12.62
C ASN A 142 -24.66 7.15 -13.34
N ASP A 143 -23.51 7.55 -13.90
CA ASP A 143 -22.57 6.62 -14.52
C ASP A 143 -21.91 5.74 -13.47
N ASP A 144 -21.55 6.29 -12.31
CA ASP A 144 -20.97 5.54 -11.21
C ASP A 144 -21.94 4.47 -10.69
N LEU A 145 -23.21 4.84 -10.43
CA LEU A 145 -24.27 3.91 -10.01
C LEU A 145 -24.49 2.80 -11.05
N ARG A 146 -24.56 3.16 -12.34
CA ARG A 146 -24.71 2.18 -13.44
C ARG A 146 -23.51 1.21 -13.48
N ARG A 147 -22.29 1.73 -13.41
CA ARG A 147 -21.05 0.93 -13.44
C ARG A 147 -20.95 0.01 -12.23
N LEU A 148 -21.25 0.51 -11.02
CA LEU A 148 -21.29 -0.28 -9.80
C LEU A 148 -22.29 -1.43 -9.88
N SER A 149 -23.51 -1.16 -10.39
CA SER A 149 -24.53 -2.18 -10.59
C SER A 149 -24.04 -3.30 -11.53
N LYS A 150 -23.49 -2.94 -12.69
CA LYS A 150 -22.96 -3.92 -13.66
C LYS A 150 -21.76 -4.69 -13.13
N ALA A 151 -20.87 -4.03 -12.40
CA ALA A 151 -19.73 -4.69 -11.79
C ALA A 151 -20.18 -5.69 -10.72
N ARG A 152 -21.09 -5.30 -9.83
CA ARG A 152 -21.64 -6.19 -8.80
C ARG A 152 -22.37 -7.39 -9.39
N GLU A 153 -23.14 -7.19 -10.43
CA GLU A 153 -23.78 -8.28 -11.17
C GLU A 153 -22.74 -9.25 -11.79
N ALA A 154 -21.65 -8.71 -12.35
CA ALA A 154 -20.62 -9.48 -13.02
C ALA A 154 -19.79 -10.35 -12.06
N ILE A 155 -19.45 -9.81 -10.86
CA ILE A 155 -18.56 -10.47 -9.90
C ILE A 155 -19.32 -11.28 -8.84
N GLY A 156 -20.63 -11.08 -8.70
CA GLY A 156 -21.44 -11.74 -7.67
C GLY A 156 -21.22 -11.19 -6.26
N PRO A 157 -21.87 -11.76 -5.23
CA PRO A 157 -21.82 -11.24 -3.86
C PRO A 157 -20.52 -11.58 -3.10
N ASP A 158 -19.82 -12.65 -3.49
CA ASP A 158 -18.67 -13.17 -2.75
C ASP A 158 -17.37 -12.43 -3.03
N VAL A 159 -17.30 -11.68 -4.15
CA VAL A 159 -16.15 -10.86 -4.51
C VAL A 159 -16.34 -9.46 -3.96
N ARG A 160 -15.34 -8.95 -3.25
CA ARG A 160 -15.36 -7.60 -2.68
C ARG A 160 -15.26 -6.54 -3.79
N LEU A 161 -15.99 -5.45 -3.63
CA LEU A 161 -15.97 -4.31 -4.53
C LEU A 161 -15.50 -3.08 -3.76
N ALA A 162 -14.49 -2.41 -4.28
CA ALA A 162 -14.03 -1.12 -3.75
C ALA A 162 -14.17 -0.03 -4.83
N VAL A 163 -14.18 1.22 -4.40
CA VAL A 163 -14.16 2.37 -5.31
C VAL A 163 -13.09 3.36 -4.93
N ASP A 164 -12.62 4.13 -5.92
CA ASP A 164 -11.59 5.13 -5.75
C ASP A 164 -12.03 6.43 -6.44
N ALA A 165 -12.15 7.50 -5.66
CA ALA A 165 -12.57 8.81 -6.12
C ALA A 165 -11.40 9.72 -6.52
N ASN A 166 -10.15 9.34 -6.22
CA ASN A 166 -8.96 10.13 -6.53
C ASN A 166 -9.11 11.62 -6.17
N GLN A 167 -9.59 11.90 -4.95
CA GLN A 167 -9.60 13.24 -4.33
C GLN A 167 -10.54 14.26 -4.98
N VAL A 168 -11.52 13.82 -5.78
CA VAL A 168 -12.34 14.76 -6.60
C VAL A 168 -13.42 15.48 -5.82
N TRP A 169 -13.77 15.05 -4.61
CA TRP A 169 -14.89 15.63 -3.87
C TRP A 169 -14.44 16.56 -2.73
N ASP A 170 -15.25 17.55 -2.44
CA ASP A 170 -15.27 18.16 -1.11
C ASP A 170 -16.03 17.27 -0.11
N VAL A 171 -15.93 17.60 1.18
CA VAL A 171 -16.50 16.75 2.25
C VAL A 171 -18.02 16.56 2.11
N PRO A 172 -18.85 17.60 1.89
CA PRO A 172 -20.30 17.42 1.70
C PRO A 172 -20.65 16.57 0.50
N THR A 173 -19.98 16.78 -0.63
CA THR A 173 -20.20 16.01 -1.86
C THR A 173 -19.81 14.55 -1.68
N ALA A 174 -18.67 14.28 -1.05
CA ALA A 174 -18.22 12.91 -0.72
C ALA A 174 -19.30 12.15 0.09
N ILE A 175 -19.83 12.78 1.13
CA ILE A 175 -20.87 12.17 1.98
C ILE A 175 -22.15 11.90 1.18
N ASP A 176 -22.60 12.86 0.38
CA ASP A 176 -23.83 12.72 -0.44
C ASP A 176 -23.68 11.59 -1.48
N TRP A 177 -22.53 11.52 -2.17
CA TRP A 177 -22.31 10.51 -3.21
C TRP A 177 -22.13 9.11 -2.62
N ILE A 178 -21.29 8.97 -1.59
CA ILE A 178 -21.03 7.68 -0.97
C ILE A 178 -22.29 7.09 -0.33
N ASN A 179 -23.17 7.91 0.22
CA ASN A 179 -24.46 7.44 0.75
C ASN A 179 -25.36 6.81 -0.34
N LYS A 180 -25.19 7.18 -1.61
CA LYS A 180 -25.89 6.54 -2.74
C LYS A 180 -25.30 5.19 -3.13
N PHE A 181 -24.12 4.83 -2.60
CA PHE A 181 -23.43 3.57 -2.87
C PHE A 181 -23.73 2.46 -1.86
N HIS A 182 -24.57 2.69 -0.85
CA HIS A 182 -24.83 1.72 0.23
C HIS A 182 -25.32 0.35 -0.26
N ASP A 183 -26.09 0.31 -1.34
CA ASP A 183 -26.67 -0.94 -1.87
C ASP A 183 -25.64 -1.85 -2.57
N PHE A 184 -24.40 -1.37 -2.77
CA PHE A 184 -23.37 -2.11 -3.50
C PHE A 184 -22.42 -2.93 -2.59
N ASP A 185 -22.60 -2.91 -1.28
CA ASP A 185 -21.74 -3.60 -0.30
C ASP A 185 -20.24 -3.35 -0.56
N LEU A 186 -19.86 -2.07 -0.50
CA LEU A 186 -18.49 -1.66 -0.79
C LEU A 186 -17.53 -2.02 0.36
N ALA A 187 -16.40 -2.59 0.00
CA ALA A 187 -15.30 -2.86 0.93
C ALA A 187 -14.71 -1.55 1.49
N TRP A 188 -14.54 -0.55 0.62
CA TRP A 188 -14.13 0.81 0.96
C TRP A 188 -14.40 1.81 -0.16
N VAL A 189 -14.35 3.09 0.21
CA VAL A 189 -14.19 4.22 -0.71
C VAL A 189 -12.80 4.82 -0.47
N GLU A 190 -12.00 4.90 -1.54
CA GLU A 190 -10.62 5.37 -1.52
C GLU A 190 -10.55 6.84 -1.89
N GLU A 191 -9.69 7.58 -1.20
CA GLU A 191 -9.37 8.99 -1.43
C GLU A 191 -10.61 9.88 -1.71
N PRO A 192 -11.60 9.94 -0.82
CA PRO A 192 -12.83 10.71 -1.09
C PRO A 192 -12.60 12.22 -1.21
N THR A 193 -11.56 12.76 -0.55
CA THR A 193 -11.22 14.18 -0.55
C THR A 193 -9.70 14.40 -0.49
N SER A 194 -9.25 15.65 -0.37
CA SER A 194 -7.83 16.00 -0.34
C SER A 194 -7.05 15.18 0.69
N PRO A 195 -5.88 14.60 0.34
CA PRO A 195 -5.03 13.83 1.26
C PRO A 195 -4.45 14.67 2.40
N ASP A 196 -4.50 15.99 2.32
CA ASP A 196 -4.05 16.89 3.39
C ASP A 196 -5.18 17.20 4.40
N ASP A 197 -6.44 16.81 4.10
CA ASP A 197 -7.59 17.09 4.96
C ASP A 197 -7.90 15.93 5.92
N VAL A 198 -7.14 15.85 7.01
CA VAL A 198 -7.32 14.84 8.06
C VAL A 198 -8.71 14.91 8.69
N ILE A 199 -9.18 16.13 8.97
CA ILE A 199 -10.48 16.35 9.63
C ILE A 199 -11.64 16.06 8.67
N GLY A 200 -11.50 16.41 7.40
CA GLY A 200 -12.47 16.07 6.36
C GLY A 200 -12.62 14.56 6.22
N HIS A 201 -11.52 13.81 6.12
CA HIS A 201 -11.55 12.34 6.09
C HIS A 201 -12.22 11.75 7.35
N ALA A 202 -11.90 12.26 8.54
CA ALA A 202 -12.52 11.80 9.77
C ALA A 202 -14.03 12.10 9.80
N THR A 203 -14.46 13.21 9.20
CA THR A 203 -15.88 13.58 9.08
C THR A 203 -16.61 12.66 8.10
N ILE A 204 -16.02 12.41 6.95
CA ILE A 204 -16.55 11.46 5.96
C ILE A 204 -16.66 10.07 6.58
N ALA A 205 -15.57 9.55 7.18
CA ALA A 205 -15.53 8.21 7.76
C ALA A 205 -16.64 7.96 8.80
N ARG A 206 -16.99 8.98 9.59
CA ARG A 206 -18.12 8.89 10.54
C ARG A 206 -19.47 8.87 9.83
N ALA A 207 -19.62 9.68 8.78
CA ALA A 207 -20.91 9.88 8.12
C ALA A 207 -21.32 8.71 7.20
N ILE A 208 -20.34 7.97 6.64
CA ILE A 208 -20.59 6.88 5.67
C ILE A 208 -20.55 5.47 6.29
N ASN A 209 -20.39 5.36 7.60
CA ASN A 209 -20.37 4.05 8.28
C ASN A 209 -21.62 3.24 7.92
N PRO A 210 -21.53 1.95 7.52
CA PRO A 210 -20.38 1.04 7.73
C PRO A 210 -19.33 1.00 6.60
N ILE A 211 -19.50 1.74 5.49
CA ILE A 211 -18.51 1.80 4.42
C ILE A 211 -17.22 2.41 5.00
N LYS A 212 -16.07 1.79 4.69
CA LYS A 212 -14.78 2.27 5.19
C LYS A 212 -14.18 3.29 4.24
N VAL A 213 -13.51 4.30 4.79
CA VAL A 213 -12.57 5.12 4.02
C VAL A 213 -11.24 4.37 3.92
N ALA A 214 -10.66 4.32 2.72
CA ALA A 214 -9.29 3.93 2.49
C ALA A 214 -8.50 5.12 1.95
N THR A 215 -7.29 5.35 2.47
CA THR A 215 -6.43 6.42 1.97
C THR A 215 -4.99 6.23 2.45
N GLY A 216 -4.06 6.93 1.81
CA GLY A 216 -2.65 6.93 2.18
C GLY A 216 -1.67 6.97 1.02
N GLU A 217 -2.07 6.66 -0.22
CA GLU A 217 -1.16 6.63 -1.37
C GLU A 217 -0.48 8.00 -1.63
N GLN A 218 -1.10 9.08 -1.24
CA GLN A 218 -0.56 10.44 -1.36
C GLN A 218 0.04 10.99 -0.06
N MET A 219 0.01 10.21 1.02
CA MET A 219 0.59 10.63 2.29
C MET A 219 2.11 10.62 2.21
N GLN A 220 2.72 11.71 2.69
CA GLN A 220 4.11 12.05 2.40
C GLN A 220 5.07 11.68 3.52
N SER A 221 4.57 11.32 4.72
CA SER A 221 5.41 10.99 5.86
C SER A 221 4.64 10.23 6.95
N ARG A 222 5.39 9.52 7.80
CA ARG A 222 4.87 8.87 9.01
C ARG A 222 4.06 9.81 9.92
N ILE A 223 4.36 11.11 9.89
CA ILE A 223 3.66 12.11 10.71
C ILE A 223 2.22 12.28 10.23
N LEU A 224 1.99 12.29 8.91
CA LEU A 224 0.65 12.40 8.37
C LEU A 224 -0.17 11.13 8.66
N TYR A 225 0.41 9.94 8.49
CA TYR A 225 -0.22 8.68 8.90
C TYR A 225 -0.59 8.67 10.40
N LYS A 226 0.32 9.15 11.28
CA LYS A 226 0.02 9.32 12.69
C LYS A 226 -1.22 10.16 12.94
N GLN A 227 -1.33 11.31 12.28
CA GLN A 227 -2.46 12.24 12.43
C GLN A 227 -3.79 11.59 11.99
N TYR A 228 -3.78 10.89 10.86
CA TYR A 228 -4.94 10.15 10.38
C TYR A 228 -5.38 9.03 11.33
N LEU A 229 -4.43 8.30 11.88
CA LEU A 229 -4.70 7.24 12.87
C LEU A 229 -5.28 7.81 14.17
N GLN A 230 -4.69 8.89 14.71
CA GLN A 230 -5.18 9.57 15.92
C GLN A 230 -6.57 10.18 15.72
N ALA A 231 -6.89 10.69 14.53
CA ALA A 231 -8.20 11.21 14.17
C ALA A 231 -9.23 10.12 13.83
N ASN A 232 -8.83 8.84 13.75
CA ASN A 232 -9.64 7.72 13.24
C ASN A 232 -10.26 8.04 11.86
N ALA A 233 -9.46 8.63 10.97
CA ALA A 233 -9.90 9.21 9.71
C ALA A 233 -10.04 8.19 8.57
N PHE A 234 -9.58 6.95 8.75
CA PHE A 234 -9.76 5.86 7.80
C PHE A 234 -10.00 4.50 8.50
N GLY A 235 -10.58 3.56 7.74
CA GLY A 235 -10.75 2.17 8.13
C GLY A 235 -9.69 1.24 7.53
N ILE A 236 -9.10 1.64 6.39
CA ILE A 236 -8.04 0.93 5.67
C ILE A 236 -6.89 1.91 5.43
N MET A 237 -5.68 1.52 5.81
CA MET A 237 -4.47 2.31 5.58
C MET A 237 -3.81 1.85 4.28
N GLN A 238 -3.47 2.81 3.41
CA GLN A 238 -2.81 2.54 2.13
C GLN A 238 -1.43 3.21 2.12
N ILE A 239 -0.37 2.39 2.20
CA ILE A 239 1.00 2.87 2.15
C ILE A 239 1.49 2.80 0.71
N ASP A 240 2.11 3.86 0.22
CA ASP A 240 2.84 3.87 -1.04
C ASP A 240 4.34 3.88 -0.77
N ALA A 241 5.06 2.88 -1.26
CA ALA A 241 6.49 2.70 -0.97
C ALA A 241 7.40 3.76 -1.62
N THR A 242 6.87 4.61 -2.49
CA THR A 242 7.63 5.66 -3.19
C THR A 242 7.31 7.08 -2.71
N ARG A 243 6.26 7.26 -1.90
CA ARG A 243 5.85 8.59 -1.38
C ARG A 243 6.60 9.02 -0.13
N VAL A 244 7.14 8.06 0.63
CA VAL A 244 7.82 8.27 1.90
C VAL A 244 9.33 8.04 1.78
N ALA A 245 10.09 8.30 2.82
CA ALA A 245 11.56 8.20 2.78
C ALA A 245 12.10 6.76 2.83
N GLY A 246 11.37 5.81 2.24
CA GLY A 246 11.86 4.45 2.03
C GLY A 246 11.60 3.47 3.19
N PRO A 247 12.28 2.32 3.18
CA PRO A 247 11.91 1.15 3.99
C PRO A 247 11.78 1.38 5.50
N GLN A 248 12.62 2.21 6.09
CA GLN A 248 12.54 2.48 7.54
C GLN A 248 11.24 3.18 7.92
N GLU A 249 10.79 4.13 7.11
CA GLU A 249 9.54 4.85 7.35
C GLU A 249 8.34 3.94 7.14
N ILE A 250 8.35 3.12 6.08
CA ILE A 250 7.31 2.14 5.79
C ILE A 250 7.18 1.13 6.96
N VAL A 251 8.28 0.61 7.47
CA VAL A 251 8.28 -0.30 8.64
C VAL A 251 7.62 0.37 9.84
N LEU A 252 7.94 1.64 10.10
CA LEU A 252 7.33 2.40 11.20
C LEU A 252 5.82 2.59 11.00
N GLU A 253 5.38 2.81 9.77
CA GLU A 253 3.97 2.95 9.41
C GLU A 253 3.19 1.64 9.63
N TYR A 254 3.75 0.49 9.28
CA TYR A 254 3.15 -0.81 9.61
C TYR A 254 3.05 -1.06 11.13
N LEU A 255 4.07 -0.65 11.89
CA LEU A 255 4.03 -0.73 13.36
C LEU A 255 2.95 0.18 13.95
N LEU A 256 2.77 1.38 13.40
CA LEU A 256 1.64 2.27 13.74
C LEU A 256 0.30 1.62 13.41
N ALA A 257 0.14 1.08 12.21
CA ALA A 257 -1.08 0.40 11.79
C ALA A 257 -1.45 -0.73 12.76
N LYS A 258 -0.45 -1.53 13.17
CA LYS A 258 -0.63 -2.59 14.18
C LYS A 258 -1.10 -2.03 15.52
N LYS A 259 -0.46 -0.98 16.02
CA LYS A 259 -0.82 -0.36 17.31
C LYS A 259 -2.24 0.18 17.31
N PHE A 260 -2.68 0.79 16.19
CA PHE A 260 -4.02 1.34 16.04
C PHE A 260 -5.04 0.33 15.49
N ASN A 261 -4.65 -0.94 15.37
CA ASN A 261 -5.49 -2.03 14.85
C ASN A 261 -6.15 -1.70 13.50
N LYS A 262 -5.37 -1.16 12.56
CA LYS A 262 -5.82 -0.87 11.20
C LYS A 262 -5.22 -1.87 10.20
N PRO A 263 -6.03 -2.48 9.33
CA PRO A 263 -5.49 -3.25 8.21
C PRO A 263 -4.80 -2.34 7.20
N VAL A 264 -3.73 -2.86 6.58
CA VAL A 264 -3.00 -2.18 5.52
C VAL A 264 -3.27 -2.89 4.20
N CYS A 265 -3.70 -2.12 3.19
CA CYS A 265 -3.84 -2.55 1.81
C CYS A 265 -3.01 -1.59 0.94
N PRO A 266 -1.71 -1.85 0.74
CA PRO A 266 -0.81 -0.89 0.12
C PRO A 266 -1.19 -0.60 -1.33
N HIS A 267 -0.96 0.65 -1.75
CA HIS A 267 -1.08 1.12 -3.12
C HIS A 267 0.07 0.57 -3.99
N ALA A 268 -0.24 0.20 -5.24
CA ALA A 268 0.74 -0.33 -6.18
C ALA A 268 0.54 0.15 -7.64
N GLY A 269 0.00 1.35 -7.84
CA GLY A 269 -0.35 1.89 -9.16
C GLY A 269 0.82 2.36 -10.03
N GLY A 270 2.07 2.31 -9.56
CA GLY A 270 3.27 2.78 -10.28
C GLY A 270 4.11 1.66 -10.87
N VAL A 271 4.95 2.00 -11.86
CA VAL A 271 5.93 1.07 -12.46
C VAL A 271 6.92 0.58 -11.40
N GLY A 272 7.05 -0.74 -11.23
CA GLY A 272 7.88 -1.37 -10.19
C GLY A 272 7.31 -1.27 -8.77
N LEU A 273 6.12 -0.71 -8.61
CA LEU A 273 5.55 -0.54 -7.28
C LEU A 273 4.95 -1.86 -6.75
N CYS A 274 4.37 -2.70 -7.62
CA CYS A 274 3.96 -4.06 -7.25
C CYS A 274 5.15 -4.88 -6.72
N GLU A 275 6.30 -4.79 -7.40
CA GLU A 275 7.55 -5.44 -7.02
C GLU A 275 8.05 -4.97 -5.65
N ALA A 276 7.91 -3.67 -5.35
CA ALA A 276 8.37 -3.09 -4.09
C ALA A 276 7.44 -3.38 -2.91
N VAL A 277 6.13 -3.11 -3.07
CA VAL A 277 5.20 -3.11 -1.93
C VAL A 277 4.91 -4.51 -1.39
N CYS A 278 4.99 -5.54 -2.24
CA CYS A 278 4.78 -6.92 -1.81
C CYS A 278 5.75 -7.32 -0.67
N HIS A 279 6.99 -6.84 -0.70
CA HIS A 279 7.95 -7.08 0.36
C HIS A 279 7.49 -6.53 1.72
N PHE A 280 6.89 -5.35 1.74
CA PHE A 280 6.45 -4.74 3.00
C PHE A 280 5.16 -5.37 3.53
N ALA A 281 4.21 -5.72 2.66
CA ALA A 281 3.00 -6.43 3.06
C ALA A 281 3.32 -7.83 3.61
N MET A 282 4.26 -8.55 2.99
CA MET A 282 4.74 -9.85 3.46
C MET A 282 5.51 -9.74 4.78
N PHE A 283 6.35 -8.72 4.94
CA PHE A 283 6.99 -8.40 6.22
C PHE A 283 5.94 -8.14 7.32
N ASP A 284 4.90 -7.33 7.03
CA ASP A 284 3.81 -7.08 7.98
C ASP A 284 3.17 -8.39 8.47
N TYR A 285 2.81 -9.25 7.53
CA TYR A 285 2.23 -10.56 7.87
C TYR A 285 3.16 -11.41 8.71
N VAL A 286 4.43 -11.50 8.34
CA VAL A 286 5.40 -12.38 9.00
C VAL A 286 5.78 -11.89 10.38
N ALA A 287 5.98 -10.57 10.57
CA ALA A 287 6.67 -10.03 11.75
C ALA A 287 5.86 -8.99 12.55
N VAL A 288 4.77 -8.43 12.00
CA VAL A 288 4.03 -7.33 12.64
C VAL A 288 2.58 -7.72 12.93
N SER A 289 1.74 -7.87 11.88
CA SER A 289 0.31 -8.12 12.06
C SER A 289 -0.01 -9.55 12.46
N GLY A 290 0.67 -10.51 11.88
CA GLY A 290 0.43 -11.94 12.05
C GLY A 290 -0.82 -12.47 11.35
N THR A 291 -1.52 -11.64 10.56
CA THR A 291 -2.78 -11.97 9.89
C THR A 291 -2.88 -11.33 8.51
N MET A 292 -3.61 -11.97 7.60
CA MET A 292 -4.02 -11.41 6.30
C MET A 292 -5.47 -10.92 6.30
N ASP A 293 -6.18 -10.99 7.43
CA ASP A 293 -7.59 -10.60 7.51
C ASP A 293 -7.76 -9.12 7.17
N GLY A 294 -8.57 -8.85 6.14
CA GLY A 294 -8.84 -7.50 5.66
C GLY A 294 -7.64 -6.83 4.97
N ARG A 295 -6.58 -7.56 4.65
CA ARG A 295 -5.36 -7.09 4.00
C ARG A 295 -5.22 -7.68 2.61
N MET A 296 -4.90 -6.84 1.64
CA MET A 296 -4.65 -7.21 0.24
C MET A 296 -3.69 -6.20 -0.37
N ILE A 297 -2.87 -6.63 -1.31
CA ILE A 297 -2.01 -5.75 -2.09
C ILE A 297 -2.73 -5.35 -3.37
N GLU A 298 -2.70 -4.07 -3.73
CA GLU A 298 -3.14 -3.63 -5.05
C GLU A 298 -2.31 -4.29 -6.15
N TYR A 299 -2.98 -4.72 -7.23
CA TYR A 299 -2.31 -5.23 -8.42
C TYR A 299 -2.75 -4.43 -9.65
N VAL A 300 -1.75 -3.92 -10.35
CA VAL A 300 -1.91 -3.26 -11.64
C VAL A 300 -1.01 -3.99 -12.64
N ASP A 301 -1.59 -4.58 -13.66
CA ASP A 301 -0.87 -5.30 -14.73
C ASP A 301 -0.21 -4.27 -15.66
N ASN A 302 0.97 -3.78 -15.28
CA ASN A 302 1.65 -2.69 -15.98
C ASN A 302 3.17 -2.82 -15.92
N GLN A 303 3.79 -3.10 -17.08
CA GLN A 303 5.23 -3.02 -17.32
C GLN A 303 6.11 -3.95 -16.45
N HIS A 304 5.56 -5.06 -15.97
CA HIS A 304 6.31 -6.05 -15.17
C HIS A 304 7.47 -6.67 -15.96
N GLU A 305 7.35 -6.76 -17.30
CA GLU A 305 8.37 -7.29 -18.21
C GLU A 305 9.69 -6.52 -18.18
N HIS A 306 9.72 -5.34 -17.61
CA HIS A 306 10.91 -4.51 -17.51
C HIS A 306 11.79 -4.85 -16.29
N PHE A 307 11.33 -5.72 -15.42
CA PHE A 307 12.06 -6.09 -14.18
C PHE A 307 12.73 -7.46 -14.31
N VAL A 308 13.87 -7.62 -13.63
CA VAL A 308 14.64 -8.88 -13.60
C VAL A 308 13.83 -9.97 -12.89
N HIS A 309 13.06 -9.59 -11.87
CA HIS A 309 12.19 -10.45 -11.09
C HIS A 309 10.78 -9.85 -11.05
N PRO A 310 10.00 -10.01 -12.13
CA PRO A 310 8.65 -9.43 -12.22
C PRO A 310 7.73 -10.01 -11.16
N THR A 311 6.75 -9.20 -10.75
CA THR A 311 5.66 -9.68 -9.90
C THR A 311 4.87 -10.78 -10.59
N GLU A 312 4.64 -11.88 -9.89
CA GLU A 312 3.83 -12.99 -10.37
C GLU A 312 2.55 -13.11 -9.54
N ILE A 313 1.42 -13.34 -10.23
CA ILE A 313 0.12 -13.60 -9.61
C ILE A 313 -0.31 -15.04 -9.88
N LYS A 314 -0.71 -15.73 -8.82
CA LYS A 314 -1.27 -17.07 -8.89
C LYS A 314 -2.52 -17.17 -8.02
N ASP A 315 -3.64 -17.56 -8.61
CA ASP A 315 -4.93 -17.71 -7.92
C ASP A 315 -5.33 -16.45 -7.11
N GLY A 316 -5.09 -15.24 -7.69
CA GLY A 316 -5.36 -13.94 -7.05
C GLY A 316 -4.38 -13.54 -5.95
N ASN A 317 -3.30 -14.29 -5.75
CA ASN A 317 -2.27 -14.01 -4.75
C ASN A 317 -0.95 -13.61 -5.42
N TYR A 318 -0.24 -12.68 -4.80
CA TYR A 318 1.17 -12.40 -5.09
C TYR A 318 2.02 -13.61 -4.69
N VAL A 319 2.78 -14.16 -5.61
CA VAL A 319 3.79 -15.16 -5.30
C VAL A 319 4.90 -14.49 -4.48
N ALA A 320 5.30 -15.13 -3.38
CA ALA A 320 6.33 -14.54 -2.52
C ALA A 320 7.70 -14.50 -3.24
N PRO A 321 8.33 -13.32 -3.37
CA PRO A 321 9.65 -13.21 -3.98
C PRO A 321 10.69 -14.01 -3.19
N THR A 322 11.51 -14.79 -3.90
CA THR A 322 12.63 -15.56 -3.31
C THR A 322 14.00 -15.03 -3.70
N ALA A 323 14.08 -14.21 -4.75
CA ALA A 323 15.31 -13.59 -5.20
C ALA A 323 15.81 -12.54 -4.19
N PRO A 324 17.13 -12.43 -3.96
CA PRO A 324 17.69 -11.41 -3.09
C PRO A 324 17.44 -9.98 -3.60
N GLY A 325 17.12 -9.07 -2.69
CA GLY A 325 16.86 -7.66 -3.00
C GLY A 325 15.41 -7.24 -2.75
N ASN A 326 15.05 -6.08 -3.29
CA ASN A 326 13.71 -5.47 -3.16
C ASN A 326 12.83 -5.64 -4.41
N GLY A 327 13.27 -6.40 -5.41
CA GLY A 327 12.53 -6.71 -6.64
C GLY A 327 12.51 -5.61 -7.71
N THR A 328 13.01 -4.41 -7.45
CA THR A 328 12.89 -3.25 -8.36
C THR A 328 14.03 -3.10 -9.38
N GLU A 329 14.83 -4.13 -9.57
CA GLU A 329 15.93 -4.11 -10.55
C GLU A 329 15.38 -4.25 -11.96
N MET A 330 15.61 -3.23 -12.80
CA MET A 330 15.22 -3.25 -14.22
C MET A 330 16.23 -4.06 -15.04
N THR A 331 15.75 -4.68 -16.13
CA THR A 331 16.62 -5.38 -17.07
C THR A 331 17.55 -4.40 -17.81
N LEU A 332 18.76 -4.84 -18.15
CA LEU A 332 19.69 -4.01 -18.94
C LEU A 332 19.11 -3.67 -20.32
N GLU A 333 18.39 -4.61 -20.95
CA GLU A 333 17.71 -4.37 -22.21
C GLU A 333 16.74 -3.20 -22.14
N THR A 334 15.93 -3.13 -21.07
CA THR A 334 15.02 -2.01 -20.83
C THR A 334 15.78 -0.70 -20.64
N ALA A 335 16.84 -0.70 -19.84
CA ALA A 335 17.66 0.48 -19.59
C ALA A 335 18.28 1.02 -20.88
N GLU A 336 18.77 0.15 -21.76
CA GLU A 336 19.35 0.52 -23.06
C GLU A 336 18.30 1.01 -24.05
N LYS A 337 17.14 0.34 -24.12
CA LYS A 337 16.04 0.65 -25.04
C LYS A 337 15.44 2.03 -24.79
N TYR A 338 15.28 2.41 -23.51
CA TYR A 338 14.65 3.66 -23.11
C TYR A 338 15.65 4.74 -22.66
N LEU A 339 16.94 4.53 -22.90
CA LEU A 339 17.98 5.52 -22.58
C LEU A 339 17.71 6.81 -23.36
N TYR A 340 17.51 7.91 -22.64
CA TYR A 340 17.44 9.23 -23.27
C TYR A 340 18.79 9.62 -23.86
N ARG A 341 18.80 10.00 -25.13
CA ARG A 341 20.04 10.31 -25.88
C ARG A 341 20.16 11.77 -26.27
N GLY A 342 19.39 12.68 -25.64
CA GLY A 342 19.46 14.11 -25.92
C GLY A 342 18.49 14.56 -26.98
#